data_c1e8d32a6e5699844be30a0700d92ab1
#
_entry.id   c1e8d32a6e5699844be30a0700d92ab1
#
_cell.length_a   1.000
_cell.length_b   1.000
_cell.length_c   1.000
_cell.angle_alpha   90.00
_cell.angle_beta   90.00
_cell.angle_gamma   90.00
#
_symmetry.space_group_name_H-M   'P 1'
#
loop_
_entity.id
_entity.type
_entity.pdbx_description
1 polymer ?
#
loop_
_entity_poly.entity_id
_entity_poly.type
_entity_poly.pdbx_seq_one_letter_code
_entity_poly.pdbx_strand_id
1 'polypeptide(L)'
;MILLQQRFLRDLLLFMLVVLINVYLGIYIDSEVLKKNCFPYETAFENFRDEEVSEEVINSFLYDFQHMEESDITEQKIKPAEDADFAKLSEYLAMYFALNNTCSDSDLLEENISFVKEHQPEKFERIQSKIEAMWTDAVLFPVGAIENEPGATVDFANSWRQSRTFGGDRFHEGCDIMASVNQRGIYPIYSVSDGVVENIGPFPSEPSW
;
A
#
# COMPACT_ATOMS: atom_id res chain seq x y z
N MET A 1 -6.31 56.79 43.71
CA MET A 1 -5.33 56.40 42.66
C MET A 1 -4.91 54.92 42.80
N ILE A 2 -4.51 54.42 43.95
CA ILE A 2 -4.07 53.03 44.16
C ILE A 2 -5.15 51.99 43.84
N LEU A 3 -6.41 52.18 44.24
CA LEU A 3 -7.52 51.26 43.98
C LEU A 3 -7.87 51.10 42.49
N LEU A 4 -7.71 52.18 41.73
CA LEU A 4 -7.96 52.18 40.29
C LEU A 4 -6.86 51.38 39.55
N GLN A 5 -5.64 51.51 39.99
CA GLN A 5 -4.47 50.82 39.44
C GLN A 5 -4.53 49.33 39.74
N GLN A 6 -5.01 48.93 40.93
CA GLN A 6 -5.21 47.52 41.29
C GLN A 6 -6.33 46.87 40.47
N ARG A 7 -7.43 47.57 40.20
CA ARG A 7 -8.51 47.08 39.35
C ARG A 7 -8.02 46.89 37.92
N PHE A 8 -7.32 47.86 37.37
CA PHE A 8 -6.76 47.76 36.01
C PHE A 8 -5.80 46.62 35.88
N LEU A 9 -4.90 46.41 36.85
CA LEU A 9 -3.95 45.29 36.83
C LEU A 9 -4.66 43.93 36.89
N ARG A 10 -5.69 43.79 37.73
CA ARG A 10 -6.50 42.58 37.83
C ARG A 10 -7.20 42.28 36.51
N ASP A 11 -7.82 43.28 35.89
CA ASP A 11 -8.59 43.13 34.67
C ASP A 11 -7.65 42.80 33.48
N LEU A 12 -6.44 43.37 33.45
CA LEU A 12 -5.40 43.03 32.49
C LEU A 12 -4.92 41.57 32.66
N LEU A 13 -4.70 41.11 33.89
CA LEU A 13 -4.31 39.73 34.19
C LEU A 13 -5.40 38.75 33.79
N LEU A 14 -6.67 39.05 34.04
CA LEU A 14 -7.79 38.24 33.60
C LEU A 14 -7.88 38.17 32.08
N PHE A 15 -7.69 39.28 31.39
CA PHE A 15 -7.66 39.32 29.93
C PHE A 15 -6.52 38.45 29.39
N MET A 16 -5.30 38.59 29.91
CA MET A 16 -4.16 37.76 29.51
C MET A 16 -4.43 36.26 29.75
N LEU A 17 -5.03 35.91 30.90
CA LEU A 17 -5.39 34.54 31.21
C LEU A 17 -6.40 33.98 30.20
N VAL A 18 -7.43 34.74 29.84
CA VAL A 18 -8.42 34.34 28.82
C VAL A 18 -7.74 34.14 27.47
N VAL A 19 -6.83 35.04 27.06
CA VAL A 19 -6.06 34.89 25.82
C VAL A 19 -5.21 33.62 25.83
N LEU A 20 -4.48 33.37 26.93
CA LEU A 20 -3.67 32.14 27.06
C LEU A 20 -4.49 30.87 27.01
N ILE A 21 -5.67 30.85 27.67
CA ILE A 21 -6.58 29.71 27.62
C ILE A 21 -7.07 29.46 26.17
N ASN A 22 -7.45 30.52 25.44
CA ASN A 22 -7.90 30.36 24.06
C ASN A 22 -6.78 29.90 23.13
N VAL A 23 -5.56 30.39 23.27
CA VAL A 23 -4.40 29.93 22.51
C VAL A 23 -4.11 28.46 22.82
N TYR A 24 -4.12 28.06 24.09
CA TYR A 24 -3.90 26.67 24.50
C TYR A 24 -4.98 25.74 23.95
N LEU A 25 -6.27 26.14 24.06
CA LEU A 25 -7.38 25.37 23.48
C LEU A 25 -7.27 25.27 21.96
N GLY A 26 -6.88 26.35 21.28
CA GLY A 26 -6.66 26.34 19.82
C GLY A 26 -5.57 25.33 19.44
N ILE A 27 -4.43 25.38 20.09
CA ILE A 27 -3.32 24.42 19.84
C ILE A 27 -3.75 22.99 20.16
N TYR A 28 -4.48 22.77 21.25
CA TYR A 28 -4.97 21.45 21.62
C TYR A 28 -5.96 20.90 20.60
N ILE A 29 -6.94 21.71 20.17
CA ILE A 29 -7.94 21.31 19.18
C ILE A 29 -7.25 20.99 17.84
N ASP A 30 -6.34 21.85 17.38
CA ASP A 30 -5.59 21.63 16.15
C ASP A 30 -4.77 20.33 16.20
N SER A 31 -4.11 20.05 17.33
CA SER A 31 -3.35 18.82 17.49
C SER A 31 -4.24 17.57 17.46
N GLU A 32 -5.41 17.59 18.11
CA GLU A 32 -6.35 16.47 18.08
C GLU A 32 -7.00 16.27 16.71
N VAL A 33 -7.26 17.35 15.98
CA VAL A 33 -7.76 17.29 14.60
C VAL A 33 -6.70 16.71 13.66
N LEU A 34 -5.43 17.14 13.82
CA LEU A 34 -4.31 16.61 13.05
C LEU A 34 -4.09 15.11 13.33
N LYS A 35 -4.14 14.70 14.59
CA LYS A 35 -4.02 13.27 14.96
C LYS A 35 -5.12 12.42 14.32
N LYS A 36 -6.37 12.91 14.28
CA LYS A 36 -7.50 12.21 13.67
C LYS A 36 -7.43 12.09 12.15
N ASN A 37 -6.63 12.92 11.50
CA ASN A 37 -6.46 12.94 10.03
C ASN A 37 -5.01 12.72 9.62
N CYS A 38 -4.22 12.05 10.46
CA CYS A 38 -2.78 11.87 10.22
C CYS A 38 -2.47 10.88 9.09
N PHE A 39 -3.41 9.99 8.75
CA PHE A 39 -3.21 9.01 7.69
C PHE A 39 -4.03 9.35 6.44
N PRO A 40 -3.39 9.68 5.31
CA PRO A 40 -4.08 10.02 4.07
C PRO A 40 -4.53 8.77 3.32
N TYR A 41 -5.58 8.11 3.81
CA TYR A 41 -6.07 6.83 3.27
C TYR A 41 -6.35 6.88 1.76
N GLU A 42 -6.99 7.93 1.27
CA GLU A 42 -7.35 8.08 -0.14
C GLU A 42 -6.09 8.10 -1.01
N THR A 43 -5.10 8.89 -0.64
CA THR A 43 -3.80 8.95 -1.34
C THR A 43 -3.08 7.60 -1.29
N ALA A 44 -3.03 6.96 -0.11
CA ALA A 44 -2.41 5.64 0.04
C ALA A 44 -3.12 4.59 -0.84
N PHE A 45 -4.44 4.64 -0.91
CA PHE A 45 -5.22 3.71 -1.73
C PHE A 45 -5.03 3.94 -3.23
N GLU A 46 -5.00 5.20 -3.67
CA GLU A 46 -4.74 5.55 -5.06
C GLU A 46 -3.34 5.14 -5.48
N ASN A 47 -2.32 5.44 -4.68
CA ASN A 47 -0.94 5.04 -4.95
C ASN A 47 -0.78 3.51 -4.96
N PHE A 48 -1.39 2.81 -4.02
CA PHE A 48 -1.41 1.34 -4.01
C PHE A 48 -2.01 0.75 -5.29
N ARG A 49 -3.08 1.34 -5.81
CA ARG A 49 -3.75 0.88 -7.02
C ARG A 49 -2.97 1.24 -8.28
N ASP A 50 -2.40 2.44 -8.33
CA ASP A 50 -1.94 3.06 -9.58
C ASP A 50 -0.42 3.08 -9.73
N GLU A 51 0.34 2.92 -8.63
CA GLU A 51 1.80 2.98 -8.66
C GLU A 51 2.45 1.60 -8.70
N GLU A 52 3.58 1.51 -9.40
CA GLU A 52 4.46 0.35 -9.37
C GLU A 52 5.53 0.56 -8.29
N VAL A 53 5.72 -0.43 -7.42
CA VAL A 53 6.80 -0.43 -6.43
C VAL A 53 7.99 -1.18 -7.01
N SER A 54 9.16 -0.56 -7.01
CA SER A 54 10.36 -1.21 -7.55
C SER A 54 10.79 -2.40 -6.68
N GLU A 55 11.43 -3.37 -7.32
CA GLU A 55 11.99 -4.53 -6.63
C GLU A 55 12.99 -4.11 -5.54
N GLU A 56 13.77 -3.03 -5.77
CA GLU A 56 14.71 -2.52 -4.79
C GLU A 56 14.02 -2.03 -3.52
N VAL A 57 12.87 -1.35 -3.62
CA VAL A 57 12.11 -0.88 -2.46
C VAL A 57 11.53 -2.05 -1.68
N ILE A 58 10.93 -3.03 -2.36
CA ILE A 58 10.39 -4.23 -1.71
C ILE A 58 11.52 -4.99 -1.00
N ASN A 59 12.66 -5.17 -1.65
CA ASN A 59 13.80 -5.87 -1.08
C ASN A 59 14.41 -5.11 0.10
N SER A 60 14.45 -3.78 0.09
CA SER A 60 14.92 -3.00 1.23
C SER A 60 14.06 -3.24 2.47
N PHE A 61 12.73 -3.25 2.31
CA PHE A 61 11.83 -3.53 3.41
C PHE A 61 11.92 -4.98 3.91
N LEU A 62 12.08 -5.95 3.01
CA LEU A 62 12.30 -7.35 3.38
C LEU A 62 13.65 -7.57 4.07
N TYR A 63 14.68 -6.85 3.64
CA TYR A 63 16.01 -6.95 4.22
C TYR A 63 16.05 -6.52 5.69
N ASP A 64 15.37 -5.41 6.02
CA ASP A 64 15.30 -4.89 7.38
C ASP A 64 14.63 -5.88 8.36
N PHE A 65 13.84 -6.84 7.86
CA PHE A 65 13.17 -7.85 8.71
C PHE A 65 13.99 -9.11 8.95
N GLN A 66 14.98 -9.41 8.10
CA GLN A 66 15.65 -10.68 8.12
C GLN A 66 16.92 -10.72 8.97
N HIS A 67 17.36 -9.60 9.55
CA HIS A 67 18.61 -9.50 10.33
C HIS A 67 19.78 -10.27 9.67
N MET A 68 19.97 -10.11 8.35
CA MET A 68 21.05 -10.77 7.64
C MET A 68 22.38 -10.13 8.02
N GLU A 69 23.34 -10.92 8.45
CA GLU A 69 24.72 -10.46 8.66
C GLU A 69 25.27 -9.92 7.33
N GLU A 70 25.95 -8.80 7.38
CA GLU A 70 26.48 -7.98 6.27
C GLU A 70 27.39 -8.76 5.29
N SER A 71 27.72 -10.01 5.56
CA SER A 71 28.64 -10.85 4.80
C SER A 71 28.03 -11.57 3.59
N ASP A 72 26.69 -11.62 3.45
CA ASP A 72 26.02 -12.43 2.42
C ASP A 72 25.50 -11.64 1.20
N ILE A 73 25.85 -10.36 1.09
CA ILE A 73 25.28 -9.41 0.10
C ILE A 73 25.78 -9.63 -1.35
N THR A 74 26.74 -10.49 -1.59
CA THR A 74 27.47 -10.49 -2.86
C THR A 74 26.98 -11.46 -3.91
N GLU A 75 25.81 -11.86 -4.11
CA GLU A 75 25.39 -12.56 -5.35
C GLU A 75 24.07 -13.36 -5.28
N GLN A 76 23.23 -13.18 -4.29
CA GLN A 76 21.97 -13.93 -4.28
C GLN A 76 20.81 -13.04 -4.74
N LYS A 77 20.17 -13.43 -5.85
CA LYS A 77 18.80 -13.03 -6.16
C LYS A 77 17.97 -13.34 -4.92
N ILE A 78 17.52 -12.31 -4.22
CA ILE A 78 16.71 -12.45 -3.02
C ILE A 78 15.38 -13.08 -3.47
N LYS A 79 15.24 -14.38 -3.23
CA LYS A 79 13.91 -14.97 -3.16
C LYS A 79 13.31 -14.49 -1.86
N PRO A 80 12.03 -14.10 -1.82
CA PRO A 80 11.34 -13.91 -0.56
C PRO A 80 11.63 -15.14 0.29
N ALA A 81 12.15 -14.95 1.50
CA ALA A 81 12.41 -16.07 2.38
C ALA A 81 11.08 -16.78 2.64
N GLU A 82 11.11 -18.10 2.80
CA GLU A 82 9.92 -18.89 3.19
C GLU A 82 9.28 -18.34 4.47
N ASP A 83 10.03 -17.56 5.26
CA ASP A 83 9.63 -16.94 6.53
C ASP A 83 9.42 -15.41 6.41
N ALA A 84 9.20 -14.85 5.20
CA ALA A 84 9.00 -13.42 5.04
C ALA A 84 7.78 -12.93 5.83
N ASP A 85 7.97 -11.90 6.65
CA ASP A 85 6.88 -11.26 7.39
C ASP A 85 6.09 -10.32 6.47
N PHE A 86 5.15 -10.89 5.74
CA PHE A 86 4.29 -10.13 4.82
C PHE A 86 3.39 -9.12 5.55
N ALA A 87 3.03 -9.38 6.81
CA ALA A 87 2.27 -8.42 7.61
C ALA A 87 3.12 -7.16 7.84
N LYS A 88 4.39 -7.33 8.21
CA LYS A 88 5.31 -6.21 8.39
C LYS A 88 5.62 -5.50 7.08
N LEU A 89 5.90 -6.23 5.99
CA LEU A 89 6.08 -5.67 4.66
C LEU A 89 4.88 -4.81 4.24
N SER A 90 3.66 -5.30 4.48
CA SER A 90 2.44 -4.57 4.14
C SER A 90 2.25 -3.27 4.95
N GLU A 91 2.73 -3.22 6.19
CA GLU A 91 2.76 -2.00 6.99
C GLU A 91 3.66 -0.93 6.39
N TYR A 92 4.88 -1.32 6.00
CA TYR A 92 5.83 -0.39 5.36
C TYR A 92 5.31 0.11 4.02
N LEU A 93 4.78 -0.77 3.19
CA LEU A 93 4.19 -0.39 1.91
C LEU A 93 2.98 0.52 2.09
N ALA A 94 2.12 0.27 3.08
CA ALA A 94 0.99 1.15 3.37
C ALA A 94 1.45 2.56 3.72
N MET A 95 2.50 2.69 4.53
CA MET A 95 3.07 3.99 4.87
C MET A 95 3.82 4.62 3.69
N TYR A 96 4.58 3.84 2.93
CA TYR A 96 5.26 4.29 1.72
C TYR A 96 4.28 4.92 0.71
N PHE A 97 3.15 4.26 0.45
CA PHE A 97 2.10 4.80 -0.41
C PHE A 97 1.46 6.07 0.17
N ALA A 98 1.29 6.13 1.50
CA ALA A 98 0.76 7.32 2.16
C ALA A 98 1.69 8.54 2.04
N LEU A 99 2.99 8.30 1.92
CA LEU A 99 4.02 9.32 1.73
C LEU A 99 4.36 9.60 0.26
N ASN A 100 3.47 9.26 -0.67
CA ASN A 100 3.64 9.45 -2.11
C ASN A 100 4.92 8.81 -2.66
N ASN A 101 5.29 7.63 -2.18
CA ASN A 101 6.45 6.86 -2.65
C ASN A 101 7.79 7.61 -2.50
N THR A 102 7.89 8.52 -1.54
CA THR A 102 9.07 9.39 -1.37
C THR A 102 10.01 8.96 -0.27
N CYS A 103 9.58 8.05 0.62
CA CYS A 103 10.34 7.64 1.78
C CYS A 103 10.49 6.12 1.83
N SER A 104 11.73 5.63 1.75
CA SER A 104 12.08 4.22 1.93
C SER A 104 12.96 3.98 3.18
N ASP A 105 13.14 4.99 4.02
CA ASP A 105 13.86 4.89 5.29
C ASP A 105 13.00 4.16 6.33
N SER A 106 13.44 2.99 6.77
CA SER A 106 12.69 2.12 7.65
C SER A 106 12.43 2.72 9.04
N ASP A 107 13.41 3.41 9.62
CA ASP A 107 13.26 4.02 10.95
C ASP A 107 12.18 5.11 10.93
N LEU A 108 12.19 5.93 9.89
CA LEU A 108 11.18 6.99 9.71
C LEU A 108 9.80 6.40 9.41
N LEU A 109 9.73 5.31 8.64
CA LEU A 109 8.48 4.60 8.41
C LEU A 109 7.93 3.99 9.69
N GLU A 110 8.75 3.36 10.53
CA GLU A 110 8.33 2.78 11.81
C GLU A 110 7.76 3.81 12.78
N GLU A 111 8.40 4.98 12.89
CA GLU A 111 7.89 6.08 13.71
C GLU A 111 6.50 6.53 13.23
N ASN A 112 6.34 6.73 11.93
CA ASN A 112 5.06 7.13 11.34
C ASN A 112 3.99 6.03 11.48
N ILE A 113 4.34 4.76 11.25
CA ILE A 113 3.45 3.61 11.44
C ILE A 113 2.94 3.55 12.88
N SER A 114 3.84 3.66 13.84
CA SER A 114 3.50 3.63 15.26
C SER A 114 2.52 4.73 15.63
N PHE A 115 2.78 5.96 15.15
CA PHE A 115 1.89 7.10 15.34
C PHE A 115 0.50 6.90 14.73
N VAL A 116 0.44 6.39 13.50
CA VAL A 116 -0.84 6.17 12.79
C VAL A 116 -1.64 5.05 13.43
N LYS A 117 -1.01 3.95 13.83
CA LYS A 117 -1.67 2.85 14.54
C LYS A 117 -2.28 3.29 15.87
N GLU A 118 -1.66 4.25 16.57
CA GLU A 118 -2.22 4.82 17.79
C GLU A 118 -3.45 5.72 17.53
N HIS A 119 -3.47 6.46 16.41
CA HIS A 119 -4.44 7.53 16.19
C HIS A 119 -5.52 7.17 15.15
N GLN A 120 -5.20 6.35 14.15
CA GLN A 120 -6.11 5.94 13.06
C GLN A 120 -5.94 4.47 12.66
N PRO A 121 -6.00 3.51 13.58
CA PRO A 121 -5.76 2.10 13.30
C PRO A 121 -6.65 1.56 12.18
N GLU A 122 -7.95 1.84 12.20
CA GLU A 122 -8.91 1.29 11.22
C GLU A 122 -8.60 1.67 9.77
N LYS A 123 -8.18 2.92 9.54
CA LYS A 123 -7.82 3.37 8.19
C LYS A 123 -6.52 2.73 7.72
N PHE A 124 -5.56 2.60 8.62
CA PHE A 124 -4.27 2.01 8.30
C PHE A 124 -4.41 0.51 8.03
N GLU A 125 -5.05 -0.24 8.93
CA GLU A 125 -5.32 -1.68 8.78
C GLU A 125 -6.08 -2.00 7.49
N ARG A 126 -6.97 -1.12 7.07
CA ARG A 126 -7.75 -1.29 5.83
C ARG A 126 -6.89 -1.30 4.57
N ILE A 127 -5.81 -0.53 4.50
CA ILE A 127 -4.84 -0.58 3.40
C ILE A 127 -3.87 -1.74 3.60
N GLN A 128 -3.33 -1.89 4.80
CA GLN A 128 -2.39 -2.95 5.13
C GLN A 128 -2.94 -4.32 4.74
N SER A 129 -4.15 -4.66 5.16
CA SER A 129 -4.77 -5.96 4.84
C SER A 129 -4.95 -6.20 3.34
N LYS A 130 -5.22 -5.15 2.54
CA LYS A 130 -5.31 -5.27 1.08
C LYS A 130 -3.95 -5.56 0.45
N ILE A 131 -2.90 -4.92 0.94
CA ILE A 131 -1.53 -5.14 0.45
C ILE A 131 -1.06 -6.54 0.86
N GLU A 132 -1.28 -6.93 2.11
CA GLU A 132 -0.92 -8.26 2.63
C GLU A 132 -1.57 -9.38 1.83
N ALA A 133 -2.84 -9.24 1.49
CA ALA A 133 -3.58 -10.20 0.68
C ALA A 133 -2.95 -10.49 -0.69
N MET A 134 -2.15 -9.58 -1.25
CA MET A 134 -1.44 -9.83 -2.51
C MET A 134 -0.43 -10.98 -2.40
N TRP A 135 0.13 -11.21 -1.22
CA TRP A 135 1.09 -12.29 -0.98
C TRP A 135 0.48 -13.51 -0.31
N THR A 136 -0.49 -13.29 0.57
CA THR A 136 -1.09 -14.39 1.36
C THR A 136 -2.19 -15.13 0.63
N ASP A 137 -2.95 -14.44 -0.22
CA ASP A 137 -4.11 -15.02 -0.91
C ASP A 137 -3.76 -15.58 -2.30
N ALA A 138 -2.68 -15.11 -2.92
CA ALA A 138 -2.24 -15.58 -4.23
C ALA A 138 -1.43 -16.88 -4.11
N VAL A 139 -2.10 -18.02 -4.10
CA VAL A 139 -1.50 -19.34 -3.84
C VAL A 139 -1.21 -20.16 -5.10
N LEU A 140 -1.79 -19.79 -6.25
CA LEU A 140 -1.65 -20.53 -7.51
C LEU A 140 -1.29 -19.59 -8.66
N PHE A 141 -0.40 -20.07 -9.54
CA PHE A 141 -0.20 -19.41 -10.83
C PHE A 141 -1.45 -19.63 -11.73
N PRO A 142 -1.98 -18.61 -12.42
CA PRO A 142 -3.29 -18.69 -13.07
C PRO A 142 -3.34 -19.63 -14.28
N VAL A 143 -2.22 -20.03 -14.83
CA VAL A 143 -2.16 -20.95 -16.00
C VAL A 143 -1.40 -22.21 -15.62
N GLY A 144 -2.09 -23.35 -15.67
CA GLY A 144 -1.49 -24.62 -15.29
C GLY A 144 -0.50 -25.19 -16.30
N ALA A 145 0.40 -26.05 -15.81
CA ALA A 145 1.25 -26.86 -16.66
C ALA A 145 0.44 -27.90 -17.42
N ILE A 146 0.89 -28.26 -18.62
CA ILE A 146 0.25 -29.25 -19.46
C ILE A 146 1.13 -30.49 -19.53
N GLU A 147 0.71 -31.55 -18.85
CA GLU A 147 1.51 -32.77 -18.70
C GLU A 147 1.78 -33.48 -20.03
N ASN A 148 0.84 -33.43 -20.98
CA ASN A 148 0.91 -34.19 -22.24
C ASN A 148 1.36 -33.35 -23.43
N GLU A 149 1.64 -32.08 -23.27
CA GLU A 149 2.03 -31.15 -24.34
C GLU A 149 3.30 -30.38 -23.94
N PRO A 150 4.48 -31.02 -23.90
CA PRO A 150 5.72 -30.41 -23.37
C PRO A 150 6.21 -29.19 -24.16
N GLY A 151 5.64 -28.94 -25.34
CA GLY A 151 5.88 -27.71 -26.13
C GLY A 151 4.93 -26.56 -25.80
N ALA A 152 3.90 -26.81 -25.02
CA ALA A 152 2.95 -25.77 -24.61
C ALA A 152 3.45 -25.06 -23.36
N THR A 153 4.08 -23.92 -23.54
CA THR A 153 4.62 -23.07 -22.49
C THR A 153 3.87 -21.76 -22.40
N VAL A 154 4.01 -21.07 -21.31
CA VAL A 154 3.58 -19.68 -21.14
C VAL A 154 4.79 -18.82 -20.85
N ASP A 155 4.75 -17.60 -21.32
CA ASP A 155 5.73 -16.56 -21.04
C ASP A 155 5.02 -15.32 -20.53
N PHE A 156 5.65 -14.58 -19.64
CA PHE A 156 5.12 -13.33 -19.09
C PHE A 156 6.25 -12.38 -18.71
N ALA A 157 5.98 -11.10 -18.83
CA ALA A 157 6.87 -10.04 -18.38
C ALA A 157 6.03 -8.98 -17.66
N ASN A 158 6.68 -8.19 -16.82
CA ASN A 158 6.00 -7.05 -16.21
C ASN A 158 5.49 -6.11 -17.31
N SER A 159 4.18 -6.06 -17.45
CA SER A 159 3.49 -5.19 -18.41
C SER A 159 2.57 -4.18 -17.70
N TRP A 160 2.63 -4.10 -16.38
CA TRP A 160 1.90 -3.10 -15.59
C TRP A 160 2.21 -1.69 -16.07
N ARG A 161 1.18 -0.88 -16.22
CA ARG A 161 1.24 0.52 -16.69
C ARG A 161 1.90 0.75 -18.07
N GLN A 162 2.14 -0.27 -18.85
CA GLN A 162 2.53 -0.07 -20.24
C GLN A 162 1.43 0.67 -21.00
N SER A 163 1.83 1.65 -21.82
CA SER A 163 0.88 2.41 -22.65
C SER A 163 0.11 1.49 -23.61
N ARG A 164 -1.19 1.70 -23.69
CA ARG A 164 -2.10 0.99 -24.60
C ARG A 164 -2.88 2.02 -25.42
N THR A 165 -2.97 1.78 -26.72
CA THR A 165 -3.72 2.64 -27.65
C THR A 165 -5.06 2.03 -28.10
N PHE A 166 -5.28 0.73 -27.87
CA PHE A 166 -6.54 0.09 -28.17
C PHE A 166 -7.63 0.53 -27.18
N GLY A 167 -8.72 1.07 -27.71
CA GLY A 167 -9.82 1.59 -26.89
C GLY A 167 -9.60 3.00 -26.32
N GLY A 168 -8.58 3.75 -26.82
CA GLY A 168 -8.18 5.07 -26.35
C GLY A 168 -6.85 5.05 -25.60
N ASP A 169 -6.38 6.23 -25.21
CA ASP A 169 -5.14 6.34 -24.43
C ASP A 169 -5.38 5.88 -22.99
N ARG A 170 -4.74 4.79 -22.61
CA ARG A 170 -4.83 4.19 -21.26
C ARG A 170 -3.55 3.45 -20.91
N PHE A 171 -3.43 3.09 -19.66
CA PHE A 171 -2.37 2.20 -19.19
C PHE A 171 -2.88 0.78 -19.00
N HIS A 172 -1.98 -0.19 -19.12
CA HIS A 172 -2.27 -1.58 -18.83
C HIS A 172 -2.37 -1.81 -17.32
N GLU A 173 -3.51 -2.33 -16.86
CA GLU A 173 -3.79 -2.59 -15.44
C GLU A 173 -3.68 -4.09 -15.13
N GLY A 174 -2.66 -4.76 -15.66
CA GLY A 174 -2.46 -6.19 -15.49
C GLY A 174 -1.12 -6.67 -16.01
N CYS A 175 -0.93 -7.99 -15.97
CA CYS A 175 0.19 -8.68 -16.58
C CYS A 175 -0.31 -9.61 -17.66
N ASP A 176 0.19 -9.45 -18.91
CA ASP A 176 -0.14 -10.34 -20.01
C ASP A 176 0.62 -11.66 -19.85
N ILE A 177 -0.11 -12.77 -19.87
CA ILE A 177 0.45 -14.12 -19.93
C ILE A 177 0.26 -14.65 -21.34
N MET A 178 1.35 -14.87 -22.05
CA MET A 178 1.36 -15.26 -23.45
C MET A 178 1.54 -16.75 -23.59
N ALA A 179 0.61 -17.40 -24.28
CA ALA A 179 0.63 -18.83 -24.56
C ALA A 179 1.42 -19.13 -25.84
N SER A 180 2.33 -20.10 -25.82
CA SER A 180 3.11 -20.51 -27.00
C SER A 180 2.25 -21.23 -28.05
N VAL A 181 1.17 -21.90 -27.63
CA VAL A 181 0.21 -22.58 -28.50
C VAL A 181 -1.11 -21.83 -28.49
N ASN A 182 -1.47 -21.20 -29.61
CA ASN A 182 -2.74 -20.47 -29.75
C ASN A 182 -3.88 -21.44 -30.16
N GLN A 183 -4.29 -22.30 -29.23
CA GLN A 183 -5.38 -23.23 -29.40
C GLN A 183 -6.28 -23.25 -28.15
N ARG A 184 -7.59 -23.20 -28.34
CA ARG A 184 -8.54 -23.25 -27.23
C ARG A 184 -8.50 -24.62 -26.53
N GLY A 185 -8.63 -24.59 -25.20
CA GLY A 185 -8.75 -25.79 -24.36
C GLY A 185 -7.43 -26.51 -24.06
N ILE A 186 -6.29 -25.96 -24.45
CA ILE A 186 -4.98 -26.53 -24.13
C ILE A 186 -4.58 -26.17 -22.68
N TYR A 187 -4.65 -24.89 -22.32
CA TYR A 187 -4.19 -24.41 -21.01
C TYR A 187 -5.31 -24.44 -19.98
N PRO A 188 -5.15 -25.18 -18.86
CA PRO A 188 -6.04 -25.04 -17.73
C PRO A 188 -5.83 -23.66 -17.05
N ILE A 189 -6.93 -23.02 -16.70
CA ILE A 189 -6.92 -21.74 -16.00
C ILE A 189 -7.42 -21.96 -14.58
N TYR A 190 -6.66 -21.45 -13.62
CA TYR A 190 -6.95 -21.55 -12.18
C TYR A 190 -7.26 -20.18 -11.59
N SER A 191 -8.09 -20.15 -10.57
CA SER A 191 -8.18 -18.99 -9.69
C SER A 191 -6.88 -18.85 -8.91
N VAL A 192 -6.33 -17.66 -8.84
CA VAL A 192 -5.08 -17.39 -8.09
C VAL A 192 -5.29 -17.43 -6.57
N SER A 193 -6.53 -17.20 -6.12
CA SER A 193 -6.94 -17.18 -4.73
C SER A 193 -8.31 -17.85 -4.56
N ASP A 194 -8.71 -18.07 -3.33
CA ASP A 194 -10.10 -18.43 -3.01
C ASP A 194 -11.05 -17.32 -3.44
N GLY A 195 -12.24 -17.70 -3.88
CA GLY A 195 -13.21 -16.74 -4.36
C GLY A 195 -14.58 -17.34 -4.65
N VAL A 196 -15.52 -16.50 -5.02
CA VAL A 196 -16.88 -16.87 -5.42
C VAL A 196 -17.12 -16.46 -6.85
N VAL A 197 -17.62 -17.38 -7.67
CA VAL A 197 -18.01 -17.07 -9.05
C VAL A 197 -19.30 -16.27 -9.03
N GLU A 198 -19.23 -14.98 -9.35
CA GLU A 198 -20.40 -14.10 -9.41
C GLU A 198 -21.07 -14.10 -10.77
N ASN A 199 -20.30 -14.26 -11.87
CA ASN A 199 -20.82 -14.25 -13.23
C ASN A 199 -20.17 -15.31 -14.11
N ILE A 200 -20.99 -15.98 -14.93
CA ILE A 200 -20.53 -16.87 -15.99
C ILE A 200 -21.21 -16.44 -17.30
N GLY A 201 -20.41 -16.03 -18.27
CA GLY A 201 -20.92 -15.64 -19.60
C GLY A 201 -20.12 -14.50 -20.24
N PRO A 202 -20.48 -14.11 -21.46
CA PRO A 202 -19.85 -12.98 -22.11
C PRO A 202 -20.18 -11.68 -21.38
N PHE A 203 -19.23 -10.75 -21.37
CA PHE A 203 -19.49 -9.41 -20.87
C PHE A 203 -20.63 -8.79 -21.68
N PRO A 204 -21.63 -8.16 -21.03
CA PRO A 204 -22.78 -7.56 -21.73
C PRO A 204 -22.41 -6.52 -22.79
N SER A 205 -21.23 -5.89 -22.65
CA SER A 205 -20.70 -4.89 -23.58
C SER A 205 -19.95 -5.46 -24.79
N GLU A 206 -19.62 -6.77 -24.79
CA GLU A 206 -18.86 -7.42 -25.86
C GLU A 206 -19.41 -8.81 -26.18
N PRO A 207 -20.55 -8.91 -26.88
CA PRO A 207 -21.21 -10.19 -27.15
C PRO A 207 -20.48 -11.09 -28.14
N SER A 208 -19.30 -10.73 -28.63
CA SER A 208 -18.59 -11.42 -29.71
C SER A 208 -17.37 -12.24 -29.30
N TRP A 209 -17.13 -12.43 -27.97
CA TRP A 209 -16.04 -13.28 -27.50
C TRP A 209 -16.46 -14.71 -27.26
#